data_27d217eaec65c271c7fe2ebc3e8c4dcb
#
_entry.id   27d217eaec65c271c7fe2ebc3e8c4dcb
#
_cell.length_a   1.000
_cell.length_b   1.000
_cell.length_c   1.000
_cell.angle_alpha   90.00
_cell.angle_beta   90.00
_cell.angle_gamma   90.00
#
_symmetry.space_group_name_H-M   'P 1'
#
loop_
_entity.id
_entity.type
_entity.pdbx_description
1 polymer ?
#
loop_
_entity_poly.entity_id
_entity_poly.type
_entity_poly.pdbx_seq_one_letter_code
_entity_poly.pdbx_strand_id
1 'polypeptide(L)'
;MKVRLISASVALAILIPLLCVGGLPFTLGMLVLSILCYKEILDLKESHQKIPDFIKVAGLLSLIYLVTGNLKNGNIEIISYSKILLPMLLLLLPSVFYKNDEYSTKDALYLCGSIYLIGTLFNLIILLREMNIYILVYLLGVTILTDTFAYLIGCMIGKHKMIPSISPKKSWEGAIAGLIGGSVSALILYSNLVGELNIKIIIMTFILSVIGQLGDLVYSKIKRENNIKDFSNLMPGHGGILDRVDSLSFVVFAYVLIYFI
;
A
#
# COMPACT_ATOMS: atom_id res chain seq x y z
N MET A 1 -14.34 19.05 9.16
CA MET A 1 -14.31 18.99 7.68
C MET A 1 -13.18 19.83 7.08
N LYS A 2 -12.98 21.10 7.46
CA LYS A 2 -11.93 21.98 6.90
C LYS A 2 -10.51 21.39 6.98
N VAL A 3 -10.10 20.84 8.13
CA VAL A 3 -8.75 20.25 8.31
C VAL A 3 -8.51 19.08 7.37
N ARG A 4 -9.51 18.22 7.15
CA ARG A 4 -9.42 17.10 6.21
C ARG A 4 -9.24 17.57 4.77
N LEU A 5 -10.04 18.55 4.35
CA LEU A 5 -9.94 19.09 3.00
C LEU A 5 -8.54 19.69 2.75
N ILE A 6 -8.02 20.46 3.71
CA ILE A 6 -6.69 21.07 3.61
C ILE A 6 -5.59 20.00 3.49
N SER A 7 -5.58 18.99 4.37
CA SER A 7 -4.54 17.94 4.32
C SER A 7 -4.59 17.11 3.04
N ALA A 8 -5.79 16.79 2.52
CA ALA A 8 -5.93 16.13 1.22
C ALA A 8 -5.44 17.00 0.06
N SER A 9 -5.78 18.30 0.06
CA SER A 9 -5.35 19.23 -1.00
C SER A 9 -3.83 19.40 -1.00
N VAL A 10 -3.19 19.49 0.18
CA VAL A 10 -1.72 19.57 0.29
C VAL A 10 -1.07 18.28 -0.22
N ALA A 11 -1.58 17.11 0.17
CA ALA A 11 -1.05 15.83 -0.30
C ALA A 11 -1.14 15.72 -1.84
N LEU A 12 -2.29 16.07 -2.42
CA LEU A 12 -2.47 16.06 -3.87
C LEU A 12 -1.60 17.09 -4.58
N ALA A 13 -1.44 18.30 -4.01
CA ALA A 13 -0.58 19.34 -4.56
C ALA A 13 0.91 18.94 -4.61
N ILE A 14 1.34 18.01 -3.76
CA ILE A 14 2.69 17.45 -3.78
C ILE A 14 2.77 16.23 -4.71
N LEU A 15 1.82 15.30 -4.60
CA LEU A 15 1.85 14.04 -5.34
C LEU A 15 1.65 14.21 -6.84
N ILE A 16 0.73 15.09 -7.27
CA ILE A 16 0.44 15.28 -8.70
C ILE A 16 1.66 15.82 -9.46
N PRO A 17 2.35 16.89 -9.04
CA PRO A 17 3.57 17.33 -9.72
C PRO A 17 4.67 16.27 -9.74
N LEU A 18 4.89 15.54 -8.62
CA LEU A 18 5.86 14.45 -8.57
C LEU A 18 5.53 13.35 -9.58
N LEU A 19 4.25 12.99 -9.67
CA LEU A 19 3.77 11.99 -10.63
C LEU A 19 4.00 12.46 -12.08
N CYS A 20 3.74 13.73 -12.39
CA CYS A 20 3.93 14.29 -13.73
C CYS A 20 5.41 14.38 -14.12
N VAL A 21 6.26 14.90 -13.24
CA VAL A 21 7.71 15.04 -13.48
C VAL A 21 8.38 13.68 -13.62
N GLY A 22 8.11 12.73 -12.72
CA GLY A 22 8.69 11.39 -12.72
C GLY A 22 10.19 11.36 -12.44
N GLY A 23 10.85 10.28 -12.89
CA GLY A 23 12.29 10.09 -12.72
C GLY A 23 12.76 10.21 -11.27
N LEU A 24 13.92 10.83 -11.07
CA LEU A 24 14.53 10.97 -9.75
C LEU A 24 13.64 11.70 -8.71
N PRO A 25 12.96 12.82 -9.03
CA PRO A 25 12.06 13.49 -8.07
C PRO A 25 10.93 12.59 -7.59
N PHE A 26 10.31 11.82 -8.47
CA PHE A 26 9.26 10.87 -8.10
C PHE A 26 9.81 9.74 -7.22
N THR A 27 10.96 9.17 -7.58
CA THR A 27 11.61 8.11 -6.79
C THR A 27 11.96 8.59 -5.38
N LEU A 28 12.50 9.81 -5.24
CA LEU A 28 12.79 10.40 -3.93
C LEU A 28 11.50 10.64 -3.13
N GLY A 29 10.44 11.10 -3.76
CA GLY A 29 9.14 11.25 -3.12
C GLY A 29 8.58 9.92 -2.59
N MET A 30 8.63 8.86 -3.41
CA MET A 30 8.21 7.52 -3.01
C MET A 30 9.09 6.93 -1.90
N LEU A 31 10.40 7.21 -1.93
CA LEU A 31 11.32 6.82 -0.87
C LEU A 31 10.95 7.50 0.47
N VAL A 32 10.69 8.80 0.46
CA VAL A 32 10.24 9.53 1.67
C VAL A 32 8.94 8.93 2.21
N LEU A 33 7.96 8.67 1.35
CA LEU A 33 6.70 8.04 1.77
C LEU A 33 6.92 6.65 2.36
N SER A 34 7.79 5.84 1.77
CA SER A 34 8.12 4.50 2.30
C SER A 34 8.79 4.56 3.67
N ILE A 35 9.68 5.52 3.90
CA ILE A 35 10.33 5.76 5.20
C ILE A 35 9.30 6.17 6.24
N LEU A 36 8.34 7.02 5.89
CA LEU A 36 7.26 7.40 6.79
C LEU A 36 6.35 6.22 7.14
N CYS A 37 6.00 5.36 6.16
CA CYS A 37 5.29 4.10 6.43
C CYS A 37 6.08 3.17 7.36
N TYR A 38 7.39 3.05 7.15
CA TYR A 38 8.25 2.27 8.02
C TYR A 38 8.25 2.80 9.45
N LYS A 39 8.32 4.13 9.62
CA LYS A 39 8.20 4.76 10.93
C LYS A 39 6.86 4.42 11.60
N GLU A 40 5.74 4.45 10.88
CA GLU A 40 4.42 4.08 11.42
C GLU A 40 4.41 2.63 11.94
N ILE A 41 5.05 1.70 11.22
CA ILE A 41 5.20 0.30 11.66
C ILE A 41 6.10 0.19 12.89
N LEU A 42 7.21 0.94 12.93
CA LEU A 42 8.10 0.95 14.09
C LEU A 42 7.38 1.49 15.33
N ASP A 43 6.70 2.64 15.20
CA ASP A 43 5.96 3.27 16.29
C ASP A 43 4.87 2.32 16.83
N LEU A 44 4.19 1.61 15.93
CA LEU A 44 3.21 0.58 16.31
C LEU A 44 3.88 -0.55 17.11
N LYS A 45 5.02 -1.05 16.67
CA LYS A 45 5.74 -2.13 17.37
C LYS A 45 6.32 -1.65 18.69
N GLU A 46 6.88 -0.45 18.74
CA GLU A 46 7.47 0.15 19.95
C GLU A 46 6.43 0.49 21.02
N SER A 47 5.14 0.60 20.67
CA SER A 47 4.08 0.70 21.66
C SER A 47 3.95 -0.54 22.55
N HIS A 48 4.46 -1.68 22.10
CA HIS A 48 4.46 -2.96 22.83
C HIS A 48 5.83 -3.33 23.39
N GLN A 49 6.91 -3.08 22.63
CA GLN A 49 8.26 -3.47 22.99
C GLN A 49 9.28 -2.60 22.26
N LYS A 50 10.27 -2.09 23.01
CA LYS A 50 11.34 -1.25 22.48
C LYS A 50 12.25 -2.05 21.55
N ILE A 51 12.45 -1.56 20.32
CA ILE A 51 13.32 -2.21 19.33
C ILE A 51 14.74 -1.63 19.46
N PRO A 52 15.81 -2.46 19.42
CA PRO A 52 17.18 -1.98 19.41
C PRO A 52 17.47 -1.05 18.23
N ASP A 53 18.24 0.01 18.47
CA ASP A 53 18.51 1.04 17.44
C ASP A 53 19.26 0.47 16.22
N PHE A 54 20.13 -0.52 16.44
CA PHE A 54 20.78 -1.25 15.34
C PHE A 54 19.75 -1.88 14.39
N ILE A 55 18.71 -2.51 14.93
CA ILE A 55 17.65 -3.15 14.14
C ILE A 55 16.82 -2.12 13.36
N LYS A 56 16.55 -0.96 13.97
CA LYS A 56 15.85 0.14 13.28
C LYS A 56 16.65 0.63 12.07
N VAL A 57 17.96 0.81 12.25
CA VAL A 57 18.86 1.23 11.18
C VAL A 57 18.97 0.16 10.09
N ALA A 58 19.16 -1.11 10.49
CA ALA A 58 19.22 -2.24 9.57
C ALA A 58 17.92 -2.37 8.71
N GLY A 59 16.77 -2.20 9.37
CA GLY A 59 15.47 -2.18 8.69
C GLY A 59 15.31 -1.01 7.71
N LEU A 60 15.75 0.18 8.12
CA LEU A 60 15.73 1.36 7.24
C LEU A 60 16.62 1.16 6.00
N LEU A 61 17.84 0.66 6.17
CA LEU A 61 18.75 0.35 5.06
C LEU A 61 18.16 -0.71 4.14
N SER A 62 17.55 -1.74 4.71
CA SER A 62 16.85 -2.79 3.96
C SER A 62 15.71 -2.23 3.13
N LEU A 63 14.91 -1.32 3.70
CA LEU A 63 13.82 -0.65 3.00
C LEU A 63 14.33 0.20 1.84
N ILE A 64 15.34 1.05 2.08
CA ILE A 64 15.97 1.89 1.05
C ILE A 64 16.47 1.01 -0.10
N TYR A 65 17.15 -0.09 0.22
CA TYR A 65 17.65 -1.03 -0.78
C TYR A 65 16.53 -1.66 -1.61
N LEU A 66 15.40 -2.05 -0.98
CA LEU A 66 14.24 -2.58 -1.70
C LEU A 66 13.61 -1.54 -2.62
N VAL A 67 13.39 -0.32 -2.14
CA VAL A 67 12.73 0.74 -2.91
C VAL A 67 13.57 1.21 -4.09
N THR A 68 14.91 1.35 -3.92
CA THR A 68 15.80 1.94 -4.92
C THR A 68 16.49 0.94 -5.82
N GLY A 69 16.41 -0.33 -5.54
CA GLY A 69 17.23 -1.38 -6.17
C GLY A 69 17.02 -1.61 -7.68
N ASN A 70 16.01 -0.98 -8.30
CA ASN A 70 15.75 -1.09 -9.75
C ASN A 70 16.33 0.08 -10.56
N LEU A 71 16.97 1.07 -9.93
CA LEU A 71 17.43 2.29 -10.59
C LEU A 71 18.56 2.10 -11.61
N LYS A 72 19.13 0.88 -11.72
CA LYS A 72 20.36 0.69 -12.52
C LYS A 72 20.19 0.29 -13.97
N ASN A 73 19.09 -0.31 -14.44
CA ASN A 73 19.11 -0.96 -15.76
C ASN A 73 17.87 -0.85 -16.65
N GLY A 74 16.79 -0.17 -16.27
CA GLY A 74 15.59 -0.07 -17.14
C GLY A 74 14.92 -1.41 -17.51
N ASN A 75 15.52 -2.53 -17.16
CA ASN A 75 14.95 -3.86 -17.30
C ASN A 75 14.26 -4.25 -16.00
N ILE A 76 13.02 -4.68 -16.12
CA ILE A 76 12.20 -5.20 -15.03
C ILE A 76 12.77 -6.55 -14.58
N GLU A 77 13.86 -6.55 -13.85
CA GLU A 77 14.19 -7.71 -13.02
C GLU A 77 13.26 -7.69 -11.82
N ILE A 78 12.21 -8.48 -11.93
CA ILE A 78 11.08 -8.47 -10.99
C ILE A 78 11.53 -8.65 -9.54
N ILE A 79 12.58 -9.36 -9.24
CA ILE A 79 13.24 -9.37 -7.92
C ILE A 79 14.59 -10.07 -8.07
N SER A 80 15.68 -9.36 -7.88
CA SER A 80 16.98 -10.01 -7.66
C SER A 80 16.93 -10.76 -6.32
N TYR A 81 17.44 -11.98 -6.24
CA TYR A 81 17.52 -12.75 -4.99
C TYR A 81 18.19 -11.97 -3.85
N SER A 82 19.13 -11.09 -4.19
CA SER A 82 19.79 -10.22 -3.20
C SER A 82 18.80 -9.28 -2.48
N LYS A 83 17.73 -8.84 -3.15
CA LYS A 83 16.71 -7.98 -2.54
C LYS A 83 15.88 -8.72 -1.50
N ILE A 84 15.72 -10.03 -1.66
CA ILE A 84 15.03 -10.87 -0.67
C ILE A 84 15.99 -11.26 0.45
N LEU A 85 17.18 -11.75 0.10
CA LEU A 85 18.09 -12.35 1.07
C LEU A 85 18.72 -11.32 2.02
N LEU A 86 19.10 -10.14 1.51
CA LEU A 86 19.80 -9.14 2.33
C LEU A 86 18.96 -8.63 3.51
N PRO A 87 17.71 -8.18 3.34
CA PRO A 87 16.86 -7.80 4.46
C PRO A 87 16.61 -8.94 5.45
N MET A 88 16.39 -10.18 4.94
CA MET A 88 16.22 -11.34 5.81
C MET A 88 17.45 -11.57 6.69
N LEU A 89 18.64 -11.55 6.12
CA LEU A 89 19.88 -11.74 6.89
C LEU A 89 20.09 -10.60 7.89
N LEU A 90 19.91 -9.37 7.49
CA LEU A 90 20.11 -8.19 8.34
C LEU A 90 19.16 -8.12 9.54
N LEU A 91 17.96 -8.69 9.41
CA LEU A 91 16.94 -8.64 10.47
C LEU A 91 16.83 -9.95 11.25
N LEU A 92 17.01 -11.12 10.62
CA LEU A 92 16.89 -12.41 11.33
C LEU A 92 18.15 -12.78 12.11
N LEU A 93 19.36 -12.60 11.54
CA LEU A 93 20.58 -13.01 12.23
C LEU A 93 20.80 -12.32 13.57
N PRO A 94 20.53 -10.99 13.73
CA PRO A 94 20.67 -10.35 15.02
C PRO A 94 19.80 -10.94 16.12
N SER A 95 18.65 -11.54 15.80
CA SER A 95 17.76 -12.14 16.81
C SER A 95 18.43 -13.23 17.64
N VAL A 96 19.52 -13.83 17.16
CA VAL A 96 20.32 -14.83 17.89
C VAL A 96 21.14 -14.18 19.03
N PHE A 97 21.51 -12.90 18.89
CA PHE A 97 22.41 -12.18 19.82
C PHE A 97 21.66 -11.33 20.84
N TYR A 98 20.37 -11.05 20.59
CA TYR A 98 19.53 -10.31 21.53
C TYR A 98 18.72 -11.26 22.40
N LYS A 99 18.35 -10.81 23.60
CA LYS A 99 17.40 -11.53 24.45
C LYS A 99 15.99 -11.47 23.85
N ASN A 100 15.16 -12.47 24.14
CA ASN A 100 13.80 -12.55 23.61
C ASN A 100 12.89 -11.37 24.01
N ASP A 101 13.18 -10.73 25.14
CA ASP A 101 12.50 -9.53 25.62
C ASP A 101 13.01 -8.23 24.96
N GLU A 102 14.16 -8.27 24.29
CA GLU A 102 14.71 -7.15 23.54
C GLU A 102 14.41 -7.26 22.05
N TYR A 103 14.66 -8.42 21.42
CA TYR A 103 14.41 -8.68 20.01
C TYR A 103 14.29 -10.17 19.72
N SER A 104 13.08 -10.65 19.56
CA SER A 104 12.79 -12.06 19.28
C SER A 104 12.73 -12.35 17.77
N THR A 105 12.78 -13.65 17.41
CA THR A 105 12.54 -14.09 16.03
C THR A 105 11.17 -13.71 15.51
N LYS A 106 10.15 -13.59 16.38
CA LYS A 106 8.81 -13.10 15.99
C LYS A 106 8.87 -11.63 15.58
N ASP A 107 9.63 -10.81 16.29
CA ASP A 107 9.83 -9.39 15.97
C ASP A 107 10.59 -9.24 14.64
N ALA A 108 11.62 -10.07 14.44
CA ALA A 108 12.37 -10.11 13.19
C ALA A 108 11.48 -10.46 11.99
N LEU A 109 10.66 -11.49 12.09
CA LEU A 109 9.71 -11.88 11.04
C LEU A 109 8.65 -10.81 10.78
N TYR A 110 8.14 -10.17 11.84
CA TYR A 110 7.19 -9.05 11.70
C TYR A 110 7.82 -7.88 10.94
N LEU A 111 9.04 -7.46 11.30
CA LEU A 111 9.75 -6.38 10.62
C LEU A 111 10.12 -6.76 9.18
N CYS A 112 10.60 -7.98 8.94
CA CYS A 112 10.86 -8.48 7.59
C CYS A 112 9.60 -8.40 6.72
N GLY A 113 8.48 -8.96 7.19
CA GLY A 113 7.21 -8.94 6.46
C GLY A 113 6.74 -7.52 6.14
N SER A 114 6.82 -6.63 7.13
CA SER A 114 6.42 -5.23 6.96
C SER A 114 7.31 -4.48 5.96
N ILE A 115 8.64 -4.68 6.04
CA ILE A 115 9.61 -4.05 5.13
C ILE A 115 9.42 -4.57 3.70
N TYR A 116 9.18 -5.87 3.52
CA TYR A 116 8.89 -6.41 2.18
C TYR A 116 7.59 -5.84 1.62
N LEU A 117 6.54 -5.77 2.42
CA LEU A 117 5.25 -5.24 1.98
C LEU A 117 5.37 -3.78 1.56
N ILE A 118 5.99 -2.93 2.39
CA ILE A 118 6.18 -1.50 2.09
C ILE A 118 7.19 -1.31 0.95
N GLY A 119 8.37 -1.94 1.05
CA GLY A 119 9.44 -1.76 0.08
C GLY A 119 9.06 -2.22 -1.34
N THR A 120 8.38 -3.37 -1.44
CA THR A 120 7.89 -3.88 -2.72
C THR A 120 6.79 -2.98 -3.29
N LEU A 121 5.86 -2.50 -2.46
CA LEU A 121 4.81 -1.58 -2.91
C LEU A 121 5.41 -0.33 -3.58
N PHE A 122 6.27 0.39 -2.87
CA PHE A 122 6.84 1.64 -3.39
C PHE A 122 7.79 1.40 -4.57
N ASN A 123 8.53 0.29 -4.58
CA ASN A 123 9.34 -0.12 -5.72
C ASN A 123 8.47 -0.36 -6.97
N LEU A 124 7.35 -1.09 -6.84
CA LEU A 124 6.43 -1.36 -7.94
C LEU A 124 5.70 -0.09 -8.41
N ILE A 125 5.35 0.83 -7.53
CA ILE A 125 4.78 2.12 -7.91
C ILE A 125 5.78 2.92 -8.77
N ILE A 126 7.06 2.93 -8.39
CA ILE A 126 8.11 3.59 -9.18
C ILE A 126 8.22 2.93 -10.57
N LEU A 127 8.30 1.59 -10.61
CA LEU A 127 8.40 0.85 -11.87
C LEU A 127 7.19 1.09 -12.78
N LEU A 128 5.99 0.96 -12.27
CA LEU A 128 4.75 1.16 -13.03
C LEU A 128 4.67 2.57 -13.60
N ARG A 129 5.11 3.57 -12.83
CA ARG A 129 5.18 4.95 -13.30
C ARG A 129 6.19 5.11 -14.44
N GLU A 130 7.36 4.49 -14.34
CA GLU A 130 8.39 4.54 -15.39
C GLU A 130 7.96 3.82 -16.66
N MET A 131 7.25 2.70 -16.53
CA MET A 131 6.69 1.98 -17.67
C MET A 131 5.58 2.78 -18.38
N ASN A 132 4.58 3.21 -17.63
CA ASN A 132 3.47 3.98 -18.14
C ASN A 132 2.68 4.66 -17.01
N ILE A 133 2.74 5.98 -16.96
CA ILE A 133 2.01 6.79 -15.98
C ILE A 133 0.51 6.50 -15.99
N TYR A 134 -0.08 6.24 -17.15
CA TYR A 134 -1.52 6.02 -17.29
C TYR A 134 -1.97 4.70 -16.63
N ILE A 135 -1.10 3.69 -16.59
CA ILE A 135 -1.36 2.45 -15.84
C ILE A 135 -1.43 2.75 -14.35
N LEU A 136 -0.50 3.54 -13.81
CA LEU A 136 -0.53 3.91 -12.40
C LEU A 136 -1.78 4.74 -12.06
N VAL A 137 -2.17 5.69 -12.94
CA VAL A 137 -3.41 6.46 -12.78
C VAL A 137 -4.64 5.55 -12.82
N TYR A 138 -4.65 4.55 -13.70
CA TYR A 138 -5.72 3.56 -13.75
C TYR A 138 -5.81 2.74 -12.44
N LEU A 139 -4.70 2.26 -11.88
CA LEU A 139 -4.69 1.50 -10.61
C LEU A 139 -5.17 2.36 -9.42
N LEU A 140 -4.75 3.62 -9.37
CA LEU A 140 -5.30 4.60 -8.43
C LEU A 140 -6.81 4.78 -8.64
N GLY A 141 -7.24 4.86 -9.89
CA GLY A 141 -8.65 4.94 -10.27
C GLY A 141 -9.45 3.72 -9.79
N VAL A 142 -8.96 2.50 -10.02
CA VAL A 142 -9.60 1.27 -9.51
C VAL A 142 -9.82 1.37 -8.02
N THR A 143 -8.79 1.75 -7.25
CA THR A 143 -8.86 1.85 -5.80
C THR A 143 -9.87 2.91 -5.36
N ILE A 144 -9.68 4.16 -5.81
CA ILE A 144 -10.50 5.30 -5.39
C ILE A 144 -11.97 5.14 -5.78
N LEU A 145 -12.24 4.70 -7.02
CA LEU A 145 -13.60 4.54 -7.50
C LEU A 145 -14.31 3.37 -6.78
N THR A 146 -13.63 2.25 -6.57
CA THR A 146 -14.19 1.13 -5.80
C THR A 146 -14.57 1.57 -4.39
N ASP A 147 -13.67 2.24 -3.67
CA ASP A 147 -13.93 2.71 -2.31
C ASP A 147 -15.03 3.78 -2.27
N THR A 148 -15.09 4.66 -3.26
CA THR A 148 -16.12 5.70 -3.37
C THR A 148 -17.51 5.10 -3.55
N PHE A 149 -17.68 4.18 -4.52
CA PHE A 149 -18.96 3.52 -4.74
C PHE A 149 -19.36 2.64 -3.56
N ALA A 150 -18.39 1.92 -2.97
CA ALA A 150 -18.64 1.10 -1.79
C ALA A 150 -19.12 1.95 -0.60
N TYR A 151 -18.50 3.12 -0.40
CA TYR A 151 -18.88 4.04 0.66
C TYR A 151 -20.27 4.67 0.41
N LEU A 152 -20.49 5.26 -0.76
CA LEU A 152 -21.74 5.96 -1.08
C LEU A 152 -22.95 5.02 -0.97
N ILE A 153 -22.90 3.91 -1.67
CA ILE A 153 -24.01 2.94 -1.69
C ILE A 153 -24.15 2.23 -0.34
N GLY A 154 -23.01 1.90 0.29
CA GLY A 154 -23.00 1.31 1.63
C GLY A 154 -23.63 2.21 2.69
N CYS A 155 -23.48 3.54 2.58
CA CYS A 155 -24.16 4.50 3.46
C CYS A 155 -25.67 4.60 3.18
N MET A 156 -26.09 4.46 1.90
CA MET A 156 -27.50 4.61 1.51
C MET A 156 -28.34 3.36 1.79
N ILE A 157 -27.83 2.19 1.45
CA ILE A 157 -28.61 0.94 1.49
C ILE A 157 -27.96 -0.20 2.26
N GLY A 158 -26.76 0.01 2.86
CA GLY A 158 -25.99 -1.03 3.53
C GLY A 158 -26.63 -1.55 4.81
N LYS A 159 -27.28 -2.70 4.73
CA LYS A 159 -27.96 -3.37 5.85
C LYS A 159 -27.14 -4.52 6.43
N HIS A 160 -26.50 -5.33 5.57
CA HIS A 160 -25.75 -6.51 5.97
C HIS A 160 -24.28 -6.21 6.13
N LYS A 161 -23.80 -6.23 7.38
CA LYS A 161 -22.38 -5.95 7.68
C LYS A 161 -21.49 -7.11 7.25
N MET A 162 -20.33 -6.79 6.62
CA MET A 162 -19.38 -7.82 6.16
C MET A 162 -18.66 -8.47 7.35
N ILE A 163 -17.84 -7.70 8.07
CA ILE A 163 -17.03 -8.17 9.20
C ILE A 163 -17.07 -7.10 10.29
N PRO A 164 -18.10 -7.10 11.16
CA PRO A 164 -18.30 -6.07 12.19
C PRO A 164 -17.14 -5.91 13.16
N SER A 165 -16.42 -6.99 13.48
CA SER A 165 -15.27 -7.00 14.38
C SER A 165 -14.05 -6.25 13.83
N ILE A 166 -13.90 -6.15 12.52
CA ILE A 166 -12.77 -5.50 11.84
C ILE A 166 -13.19 -4.11 11.36
N SER A 167 -14.26 -4.04 10.58
CA SER A 167 -14.78 -2.80 9.99
C SER A 167 -16.31 -2.72 10.13
N PRO A 168 -16.84 -2.07 11.19
CA PRO A 168 -18.27 -2.04 11.48
C PRO A 168 -19.09 -1.22 10.46
N LYS A 169 -18.42 -0.43 9.61
CA LYS A 169 -19.09 0.40 8.60
C LYS A 169 -19.25 -0.30 7.26
N LYS A 170 -18.41 -1.28 6.92
CA LYS A 170 -18.48 -2.00 5.64
C LYS A 170 -19.69 -2.92 5.58
N SER A 171 -20.40 -2.91 4.45
CA SER A 171 -21.57 -3.75 4.16
C SER A 171 -21.38 -4.52 2.85
N TRP A 172 -22.09 -5.65 2.70
CA TRP A 172 -22.08 -6.44 1.48
C TRP A 172 -22.65 -5.66 0.29
N GLU A 173 -23.71 -4.89 0.52
CA GLU A 173 -24.32 -4.05 -0.51
C GLU A 173 -23.32 -2.99 -1.03
N GLY A 174 -22.58 -2.37 -0.09
CA GLY A 174 -21.52 -1.45 -0.44
C GLY A 174 -20.41 -2.14 -1.23
N ALA A 175 -19.96 -3.32 -0.80
CA ALA A 175 -18.90 -4.06 -1.48
C ALA A 175 -19.28 -4.46 -2.91
N ILE A 176 -20.51 -4.93 -3.13
CA ILE A 176 -21.02 -5.25 -4.47
C ILE A 176 -21.12 -3.99 -5.34
N ALA A 177 -21.59 -2.88 -4.77
CA ALA A 177 -21.66 -1.61 -5.48
C ALA A 177 -20.27 -1.07 -5.85
N GLY A 178 -19.28 -1.20 -4.95
CA GLY A 178 -17.88 -0.90 -5.22
C GLY A 178 -17.32 -1.76 -6.35
N LEU A 179 -17.58 -3.07 -6.28
CA LEU A 179 -17.15 -4.01 -7.32
C LEU A 179 -17.72 -3.64 -8.70
N ILE A 180 -19.01 -3.41 -8.80
CA ILE A 180 -19.66 -3.14 -10.10
C ILE A 180 -19.38 -1.69 -10.55
N GLY A 181 -19.79 -0.70 -9.75
CA GLY A 181 -19.68 0.71 -10.09
C GLY A 181 -18.23 1.19 -10.21
N GLY A 182 -17.38 0.75 -9.27
CA GLY A 182 -15.95 1.06 -9.28
C GLY A 182 -15.24 0.46 -10.50
N SER A 183 -15.48 -0.84 -10.79
CA SER A 183 -14.87 -1.50 -11.96
C SER A 183 -15.32 -0.90 -13.27
N VAL A 184 -16.63 -0.64 -13.46
CA VAL A 184 -17.12 -0.01 -14.69
C VAL A 184 -16.50 1.38 -14.90
N SER A 185 -16.46 2.19 -13.85
CA SER A 185 -15.84 3.52 -13.92
C SER A 185 -14.33 3.46 -14.20
N ALA A 186 -13.63 2.48 -13.60
CA ALA A 186 -12.21 2.26 -13.86
C ALA A 186 -11.93 1.73 -15.28
N LEU A 187 -12.84 0.93 -15.87
CA LEU A 187 -12.74 0.50 -17.25
C LEU A 187 -12.93 1.68 -18.23
N ILE A 188 -13.84 2.59 -17.94
CA ILE A 188 -13.98 3.83 -18.71
C ILE A 188 -12.70 4.67 -18.63
N LEU A 189 -12.10 4.77 -17.44
CA LEU A 189 -10.83 5.45 -17.26
C LEU A 189 -9.70 4.77 -18.06
N TYR A 190 -9.63 3.43 -18.03
CA TYR A 190 -8.66 2.65 -18.79
C TYR A 190 -8.80 2.90 -20.30
N SER A 191 -10.02 2.82 -20.85
CA SER A 191 -10.27 3.02 -22.28
C SER A 191 -9.88 4.42 -22.77
N ASN A 192 -9.99 5.43 -21.92
CA ASN A 192 -9.63 6.80 -22.28
C ASN A 192 -8.13 7.11 -22.16
N LEU A 193 -7.41 6.42 -21.25
CA LEU A 193 -6.02 6.75 -20.92
C LEU A 193 -5.02 5.73 -21.44
N VAL A 194 -5.35 4.44 -21.41
CA VAL A 194 -4.38 3.36 -21.65
C VAL A 194 -4.56 2.71 -23.01
N GLY A 195 -5.80 2.37 -23.39
CA GLY A 195 -6.06 1.72 -24.66
C GLY A 195 -7.37 0.94 -24.72
N GLU A 196 -7.50 0.10 -25.74
CA GLU A 196 -8.72 -0.64 -26.00
C GLU A 196 -9.03 -1.69 -24.92
N LEU A 197 -10.32 -1.85 -24.66
CA LEU A 197 -10.81 -2.86 -23.73
C LEU A 197 -10.82 -4.23 -24.40
N ASN A 198 -10.22 -5.20 -23.71
CA ASN A 198 -10.33 -6.60 -24.04
C ASN A 198 -10.83 -7.38 -22.83
N ILE A 199 -11.23 -8.64 -23.04
CA ILE A 199 -11.79 -9.49 -21.98
C ILE A 199 -10.81 -9.69 -20.81
N LYS A 200 -9.49 -9.75 -21.09
CA LYS A 200 -8.46 -9.88 -20.05
C LYS A 200 -8.46 -8.65 -19.12
N ILE A 201 -8.52 -7.44 -19.67
CA ILE A 201 -8.56 -6.19 -18.91
C ILE A 201 -9.84 -6.08 -18.09
N ILE A 202 -10.99 -6.47 -18.67
CA ILE A 202 -12.28 -6.47 -17.97
C ILE A 202 -12.20 -7.38 -16.73
N ILE A 203 -11.83 -8.66 -16.92
CA ILE A 203 -11.72 -9.61 -15.82
C ILE A 203 -10.70 -9.13 -14.78
N MET A 204 -9.54 -8.65 -15.21
CA MET A 204 -8.51 -8.10 -14.34
C MET A 204 -9.05 -6.97 -13.47
N THR A 205 -9.79 -6.00 -14.04
CA THR A 205 -10.34 -4.87 -13.29
C THR A 205 -11.27 -5.31 -12.17
N PHE A 206 -12.15 -6.29 -12.45
CA PHE A 206 -13.01 -6.86 -11.41
C PHE A 206 -12.22 -7.55 -10.31
N ILE A 207 -11.20 -8.33 -10.67
CA ILE A 207 -10.31 -8.99 -9.69
C ILE A 207 -9.59 -7.95 -8.83
N LEU A 208 -9.03 -6.90 -9.45
CA LEU A 208 -8.34 -5.82 -8.74
C LEU A 208 -9.26 -5.10 -7.75
N SER A 209 -10.51 -4.83 -8.14
CA SER A 209 -11.51 -4.23 -7.25
C SER A 209 -11.80 -5.10 -6.01
N VAL A 210 -11.95 -6.41 -6.19
CA VAL A 210 -12.14 -7.34 -5.06
C VAL A 210 -10.90 -7.36 -4.17
N ILE A 211 -9.71 -7.51 -4.76
CA ILE A 211 -8.46 -7.62 -4.01
C ILE A 211 -8.16 -6.32 -3.25
N GLY A 212 -8.44 -5.15 -3.83
CA GLY A 212 -8.32 -3.86 -3.14
C GLY A 212 -9.21 -3.76 -1.89
N GLN A 213 -10.47 -4.18 -1.99
CA GLN A 213 -11.39 -4.21 -0.85
C GLN A 213 -10.92 -5.18 0.25
N LEU A 214 -10.36 -6.33 -0.13
CA LEU A 214 -9.78 -7.29 0.83
C LEU A 214 -8.50 -6.72 1.47
N GLY A 215 -7.69 -6.00 0.71
CA GLY A 215 -6.48 -5.32 1.21
C GLY A 215 -6.78 -4.35 2.35
N ASP A 216 -7.77 -3.46 2.17
CA ASP A 216 -8.22 -2.57 3.25
C ASP A 216 -8.70 -3.37 4.48
N LEU A 217 -9.37 -4.51 4.30
CA LEU A 217 -9.76 -5.37 5.43
C LEU A 217 -8.55 -5.98 6.15
N VAL A 218 -7.48 -6.34 5.43
CA VAL A 218 -6.23 -6.84 6.03
C VAL A 218 -5.60 -5.76 6.90
N TYR A 219 -5.40 -4.55 6.37
CA TYR A 219 -4.85 -3.45 7.17
C TYR A 219 -5.78 -3.06 8.34
N SER A 220 -7.09 -3.06 8.11
CA SER A 220 -8.06 -2.85 9.19
C SER A 220 -7.93 -3.90 10.28
N LYS A 221 -7.69 -5.18 9.94
CA LYS A 221 -7.46 -6.25 10.89
C LYS A 221 -6.18 -6.02 11.69
N ILE A 222 -5.06 -5.68 11.04
CA ILE A 222 -3.80 -5.35 11.70
C ILE A 222 -4.02 -4.23 12.74
N LYS A 223 -4.77 -3.17 12.37
CA LYS A 223 -5.10 -2.08 13.30
C LYS A 223 -5.87 -2.58 14.52
N ARG A 224 -6.88 -3.44 14.35
CA ARG A 224 -7.69 -3.96 15.48
C ARG A 224 -6.91 -4.90 16.38
N GLU A 225 -6.05 -5.74 15.82
CA GLU A 225 -5.16 -6.63 16.61
C GLU A 225 -4.20 -5.84 17.51
N ASN A 226 -3.83 -4.61 17.11
CA ASN A 226 -2.99 -3.70 17.89
C ASN A 226 -3.78 -2.65 18.67
N ASN A 227 -5.12 -2.78 18.79
CA ASN A 227 -6.00 -1.86 19.51
C ASN A 227 -5.93 -0.40 19.04
N ILE A 228 -5.57 -0.17 17.77
CA ILE A 228 -5.55 1.15 17.15
C ILE A 228 -6.64 1.29 16.09
N LYS A 229 -6.93 2.50 15.69
CA LYS A 229 -7.85 2.82 14.59
C LYS A 229 -7.12 3.27 13.35
N ASP A 230 -6.15 4.11 13.48
CA ASP A 230 -5.32 4.66 12.42
C ASP A 230 -3.84 4.40 12.79
N PHE A 231 -2.97 4.16 11.81
CA PHE A 231 -1.55 3.85 12.08
C PHE A 231 -0.80 5.02 12.71
N SER A 232 -1.17 6.25 12.34
CA SER A 232 -0.59 7.46 12.93
C SER A 232 -1.55 8.65 12.78
N ASN A 233 -1.16 9.82 13.30
CA ASN A 233 -1.83 11.09 13.07
C ASN A 233 -0.99 12.02 12.17
N LEU A 234 -0.15 11.47 11.31
CA LEU A 234 0.74 12.24 10.45
C LEU A 234 -0.01 13.18 9.52
N MET A 235 -1.15 12.71 8.99
CA MET A 235 -2.05 13.52 8.18
C MET A 235 -3.27 13.95 9.02
N PRO A 236 -3.34 15.21 9.50
CA PRO A 236 -4.41 15.65 10.38
C PRO A 236 -5.80 15.36 9.81
N GLY A 237 -6.57 14.54 10.53
CA GLY A 237 -7.90 14.10 10.14
C GLY A 237 -7.98 13.01 9.07
N HIS A 238 -6.84 12.55 8.55
CA HIS A 238 -6.74 11.46 7.56
C HIS A 238 -5.99 10.22 8.05
N GLY A 239 -5.37 10.25 9.23
CA GLY A 239 -4.61 9.13 9.76
C GLY A 239 -3.16 9.09 9.25
N GLY A 240 -2.62 7.92 9.12
CA GLY A 240 -1.27 7.67 8.61
C GLY A 240 -1.17 7.54 7.09
N ILE A 241 0.05 7.38 6.60
CA ILE A 241 0.32 7.10 5.19
C ILE A 241 -0.07 5.66 4.86
N LEU A 242 0.18 4.71 5.77
CA LEU A 242 -0.28 3.32 5.59
C LEU A 242 -1.80 3.23 5.45
N ASP A 243 -2.56 4.12 6.12
CA ASP A 243 -4.02 4.21 5.97
C ASP A 243 -4.47 4.74 4.59
N ARG A 244 -3.54 5.23 3.77
CA ARG A 244 -3.80 5.75 2.40
C ARG A 244 -3.38 4.80 1.30
N VAL A 245 -2.52 3.85 1.61
CA VAL A 245 -1.99 2.89 0.63
C VAL A 245 -2.48 1.45 0.88
N ASP A 246 -3.35 1.25 1.86
CA ASP A 246 -3.87 -0.05 2.26
C ASP A 246 -4.52 -0.83 1.10
N SER A 247 -5.57 -0.30 0.48
CA SER A 247 -6.22 -0.89 -0.69
C SER A 247 -5.29 -0.90 -1.91
N LEU A 248 -4.57 0.22 -2.13
CA LEU A 248 -3.68 0.38 -3.28
C LEU A 248 -2.57 -0.67 -3.31
N SER A 249 -2.01 -1.04 -2.15
CA SER A 249 -0.93 -2.01 -2.07
C SER A 249 -1.33 -3.36 -2.68
N PHE A 250 -2.50 -3.85 -2.33
CA PHE A 250 -3.01 -5.11 -2.84
C PHE A 250 -3.43 -5.03 -4.32
N VAL A 251 -3.96 -3.89 -4.75
CA VAL A 251 -4.27 -3.64 -6.18
C VAL A 251 -3.00 -3.67 -7.02
N VAL A 252 -1.93 -2.99 -6.58
CA VAL A 252 -0.63 -2.97 -7.27
C VAL A 252 -0.02 -4.37 -7.33
N PHE A 253 0.00 -5.11 -6.22
CA PHE A 253 0.52 -6.48 -6.18
C PHE A 253 -0.26 -7.41 -7.11
N ALA A 254 -1.58 -7.37 -7.08
CA ALA A 254 -2.42 -8.21 -7.93
C ALA A 254 -2.26 -7.86 -9.41
N TYR A 255 -2.17 -6.55 -9.75
CA TYR A 255 -1.92 -6.13 -11.12
C TYR A 255 -0.63 -6.71 -11.66
N VAL A 256 0.47 -6.57 -10.91
CA VAL A 256 1.79 -7.07 -11.33
C VAL A 256 1.76 -8.58 -11.48
N LEU A 257 1.17 -9.33 -10.54
CA LEU A 257 1.02 -10.78 -10.66
C LEU A 257 0.25 -11.18 -11.92
N ILE A 258 -0.89 -10.55 -12.21
CA ILE A 258 -1.72 -10.90 -13.37
C ILE A 258 -1.06 -10.46 -14.69
N TYR A 259 -0.29 -9.37 -14.67
CA TYR A 259 0.36 -8.84 -15.87
C TYR A 259 1.55 -9.69 -16.31
N PHE A 260 2.28 -10.27 -15.35
CA PHE A 260 3.50 -11.05 -15.61
C PHE A 260 3.30 -12.58 -15.61
N ILE A 261 2.09 -13.07 -15.32
CA ILE A 261 1.65 -14.44 -15.55
C ILE A 261 0.93 -14.52 -16.92
#